data_13ea941788d52bd78bf8016fb579fe55
#
_entry.id   13ea941788d52bd78bf8016fb579fe55
#
_cell.length_a   1.000
_cell.length_b   1.000
_cell.length_c   1.000
_cell.angle_alpha   90.00
_cell.angle_beta   90.00
_cell.angle_gamma   90.00
#
_symmetry.space_group_name_H-M   'P 1'
#
loop_
_entity.id
_entity.type
_entity.pdbx_description
1 polymer ?
#
loop_
_entity_poly.entity_id
_entity_poly.type
_entity_poly.pdbx_seq_one_letter_code
_entity_poly.pdbx_strand_id
1 'polypeptide(L)'
;MQNRILLAFLVLFLFFSSQTIAQTDDSDEKVKSGWNFGGLPVVSYDSDLGFQYGALLNLFNYGDGSMYPDFKHNLYLEWSRFTKGSGINRIFFDSKYLIPGIRFTSDFSYLTDKMYDFYGFNGYESFYNASWTDSDNADEYLSRAFYKFDRKLFRFSIDLQGKLPLENVGWAAGVGLYNYQVGAVDIEKLNEGKDEDLLPDIPSLYEHYINWGIISADEADGSFVTYLKAGLVYDTRDNEPNPNSGIWTEAVFAFAPSFMGIGSDFQHMKFTLTHRQYFTLVPNRLTFAYRLGYQGTVFGTCPFYLQPSITTLILRGSTSEGLGGGKSLRGVIRNRVVGDGIAWANLELRWKFVRFEFLNQNFYLSLNTFVDGGQVITPIKFSTSNVDWDSYDRQTPENTPTKDDIFSDDKESLHMSYGAGLRIAMNRNFIIAVDHGRPFDERDGTSGTYIGLNFLF
;
A
#
# COMPACT_ATOMS: atom_id res chain seq x y z
N MET A 1 -18.39 0.64 18.44
CA MET A 1 -17.35 1.56 18.99
C MET A 1 -16.76 2.49 17.93
N GLN A 2 -16.66 2.09 16.67
CA GLN A 2 -16.19 2.91 15.54
C GLN A 2 -16.93 4.26 15.37
N ASN A 3 -18.22 4.31 15.65
CA ASN A 3 -19.01 5.54 15.51
C ASN A 3 -18.68 6.64 16.55
N ARG A 4 -18.00 6.33 17.66
CA ARG A 4 -17.67 7.32 18.71
C ARG A 4 -16.35 8.04 18.44
N ILE A 5 -15.42 7.42 17.72
CA ILE A 5 -14.15 8.05 17.33
C ILE A 5 -14.39 9.02 16.18
N LEU A 6 -15.25 8.65 15.23
CA LEU A 6 -15.68 9.57 14.14
C LEU A 6 -16.38 10.80 14.71
N LEU A 7 -17.16 10.64 15.78
CA LEU A 7 -17.85 11.74 16.45
C LEU A 7 -16.89 12.69 17.18
N ALA A 8 -15.81 12.19 17.75
CA ALA A 8 -14.79 13.03 18.43
C ALA A 8 -14.01 13.90 17.41
N PHE A 9 -13.71 13.37 16.21
CA PHE A 9 -13.14 14.15 15.12
C PHE A 9 -14.12 15.17 14.56
N LEU A 10 -15.40 14.83 14.46
CA LEU A 10 -16.46 15.75 14.00
C LEU A 10 -16.71 16.87 15.00
N VAL A 11 -16.64 16.60 16.30
CA VAL A 11 -16.82 17.59 17.38
C VAL A 11 -15.65 18.56 17.43
N LEU A 12 -14.41 18.12 17.18
CA LEU A 12 -13.26 19.03 17.06
C LEU A 12 -13.41 20.00 15.87
N PHE A 13 -14.14 19.58 14.82
CA PHE A 13 -14.42 20.40 13.63
C PHE A 13 -15.54 21.41 13.84
N LEU A 14 -16.50 21.13 14.73
CA LEU A 14 -17.67 22.01 15.00
C LEU A 14 -17.38 23.20 15.92
N PHE A 15 -16.26 23.19 16.66
CA PHE A 15 -15.86 24.34 17.49
C PHE A 15 -15.23 25.51 16.70
N PHE A 16 -15.03 25.36 15.37
CA PHE A 16 -14.46 26.42 14.51
C PHE A 16 -15.49 27.20 13.67
N SER A 17 -16.79 27.08 13.96
CA SER A 17 -17.83 27.75 13.17
C SER A 17 -18.23 29.11 13.76
N SER A 18 -17.40 30.15 13.58
CA SER A 18 -17.88 31.55 13.48
C SER A 18 -16.81 32.58 13.07
N GLN A 19 -15.79 32.19 12.33
CA GLN A 19 -14.98 33.20 11.63
C GLN A 19 -15.26 33.07 10.12
N THR A 20 -15.53 34.20 9.49
CA THR A 20 -15.64 34.29 8.03
C THR A 20 -14.32 33.85 7.45
N ILE A 21 -14.22 32.60 6.95
CA ILE A 21 -13.04 32.07 6.30
C ILE A 21 -12.92 32.79 4.95
N ALA A 22 -12.01 33.76 4.87
CA ALA A 22 -11.68 34.41 3.63
C ALA A 22 -11.05 33.36 2.69
N GLN A 23 -11.66 33.13 1.53
CA GLN A 23 -11.12 32.25 0.51
C GLN A 23 -9.93 32.95 -0.17
N THR A 24 -8.71 32.52 0.14
CA THR A 24 -7.48 33.08 -0.46
C THR A 24 -7.26 32.45 -1.85
N ASP A 25 -6.85 33.26 -2.81
CA ASP A 25 -6.38 32.78 -4.13
C ASP A 25 -4.95 32.24 -4.01
N ASP A 26 -4.51 31.42 -4.99
CA ASP A 26 -3.12 30.89 -5.04
C ASP A 26 -2.04 31.99 -5.06
N SER A 27 -2.41 33.21 -5.48
CA SER A 27 -1.53 34.39 -5.52
C SER A 27 -1.18 34.93 -4.14
N ASP A 28 -2.00 34.60 -3.10
CA ASP A 28 -1.83 35.10 -1.74
C ASP A 28 -1.16 34.07 -0.81
N GLU A 29 -0.72 32.93 -1.36
CA GLU A 29 -0.12 31.87 -0.57
C GLU A 29 1.26 32.27 -0.04
N LYS A 30 1.46 32.14 1.28
CA LYS A 30 2.73 32.49 1.90
C LYS A 30 3.84 31.52 1.51
N VAL A 31 4.91 32.05 0.92
CA VAL A 31 6.13 31.31 0.61
C VAL A 31 6.76 30.82 1.92
N LYS A 32 7.11 29.52 1.99
CA LYS A 32 7.83 28.93 3.12
C LYS A 32 9.31 28.83 2.83
N SER A 33 10.12 29.04 3.85
CA SER A 33 11.59 28.92 3.82
C SER A 33 12.09 28.10 5.02
N GLY A 34 13.33 27.63 4.95
CA GLY A 34 13.94 26.82 6.00
C GLY A 34 13.25 25.46 6.19
N TRP A 35 13.33 24.95 7.40
CA TRP A 35 12.70 23.71 7.80
C TRP A 35 11.25 23.94 8.24
N ASN A 36 10.32 23.19 7.64
CA ASN A 36 8.92 23.12 8.05
C ASN A 36 8.57 21.65 8.30
N PHE A 37 7.59 21.40 9.17
CA PHE A 37 7.21 20.04 9.53
C PHE A 37 5.70 19.86 9.57
N GLY A 38 5.26 18.63 9.30
CA GLY A 38 3.93 18.14 9.57
C GLY A 38 4.03 16.82 10.35
N GLY A 39 3.14 16.63 11.28
CA GLY A 39 3.12 15.42 12.11
C GLY A 39 1.71 14.92 12.36
N LEU A 40 1.59 13.61 12.55
CA LEU A 40 0.33 12.95 12.86
C LEU A 40 0.56 11.88 13.91
N PRO A 41 -0.18 11.86 15.02
CA PRO A 41 -0.19 10.72 15.93
C PRO A 41 -0.88 9.53 15.25
N VAL A 42 -0.37 8.33 15.54
CA VAL A 42 -0.98 7.06 15.11
C VAL A 42 -1.61 6.43 16.34
N VAL A 43 -2.92 6.27 16.32
CA VAL A 43 -3.70 5.63 17.39
C VAL A 43 -4.81 4.82 16.75
N SER A 44 -4.84 3.50 17.02
CA SER A 44 -5.92 2.61 16.58
C SER A 44 -6.06 1.43 17.54
N TYR A 45 -7.05 0.61 17.32
CA TYR A 45 -7.26 -0.64 18.05
C TYR A 45 -7.74 -1.71 17.09
N ASP A 46 -7.17 -2.87 17.23
CA ASP A 46 -7.54 -4.09 16.53
C ASP A 46 -7.76 -5.20 17.56
N SER A 47 -8.78 -6.03 17.39
CA SER A 47 -9.15 -7.06 18.38
C SER A 47 -8.04 -8.10 18.58
N ASP A 48 -7.26 -8.38 17.55
CA ASP A 48 -6.23 -9.41 17.58
C ASP A 48 -4.82 -8.85 17.78
N LEU A 49 -4.54 -7.68 17.19
CA LEU A 49 -3.24 -7.01 17.32
C LEU A 49 -3.16 -6.10 18.55
N GLY A 50 -4.29 -5.75 19.15
CA GLY A 50 -4.40 -4.90 20.33
C GLY A 50 -4.36 -3.42 20.02
N PHE A 51 -3.90 -2.61 20.98
CA PHE A 51 -3.82 -1.16 20.85
C PHE A 51 -2.58 -0.75 20.03
N GLN A 52 -2.79 0.11 19.02
CA GLN A 52 -1.72 0.73 18.25
C GLN A 52 -1.46 2.15 18.75
N TYR A 53 -0.19 2.46 18.91
CA TYR A 53 0.30 3.79 19.24
C TYR A 53 1.57 4.13 18.46
N GLY A 54 1.77 5.41 18.19
CA GLY A 54 2.93 5.86 17.43
C GLY A 54 2.79 7.27 16.92
N ALA A 55 3.70 7.65 16.02
CA ALA A 55 3.67 8.92 15.32
C ALA A 55 4.37 8.85 13.98
N LEU A 56 3.97 9.72 13.08
CA LEU A 56 4.73 10.05 11.86
C LEU A 56 5.10 11.53 11.88
N LEU A 57 6.25 11.84 11.33
CA LEU A 57 6.78 13.19 11.18
C LEU A 57 7.35 13.34 9.78
N ASN A 58 6.97 14.41 9.10
CA ASN A 58 7.48 14.75 7.78
C ASN A 58 8.09 16.16 7.82
N LEU A 59 9.40 16.26 7.57
CA LEU A 59 10.16 17.48 7.59
C LEU A 59 10.54 17.88 6.16
N PHE A 60 10.23 19.12 5.79
CA PHE A 60 10.53 19.70 4.50
C PHE A 60 11.51 20.85 4.66
N ASN A 61 12.60 20.86 3.90
CA ASN A 61 13.51 22.00 3.79
C ASN A 61 13.27 22.73 2.47
N TYR A 62 12.78 23.95 2.54
CA TYR A 62 12.52 24.83 1.40
C TYR A 62 13.71 25.75 1.03
N GLY A 63 14.82 25.67 1.77
CA GLY A 63 15.97 26.56 1.59
C GLY A 63 15.59 28.02 1.86
N ASP A 64 15.89 28.92 0.93
CA ASP A 64 15.53 30.34 0.98
C ASP A 64 14.07 30.63 0.59
N GLY A 65 13.32 29.61 0.18
CA GLY A 65 11.93 29.72 -0.29
C GLY A 65 11.74 29.95 -1.77
N SER A 66 12.81 30.18 -2.53
CA SER A 66 12.73 30.47 -3.98
C SER A 66 12.12 29.34 -4.79
N MET A 67 12.11 28.13 -4.27
CA MET A 67 11.58 26.93 -4.93
C MET A 67 10.21 26.50 -4.41
N TYR A 68 9.67 27.14 -3.36
CA TYR A 68 8.38 26.78 -2.83
C TYR A 68 7.30 26.72 -3.92
N PRO A 69 6.46 25.68 -4.00
CA PRO A 69 6.27 24.60 -3.02
C PRO A 69 7.24 23.40 -3.14
N ASP A 70 8.17 23.39 -4.07
CA ASP A 70 9.20 22.36 -4.15
C ASP A 70 10.16 22.45 -2.94
N PHE A 71 10.70 21.30 -2.53
CA PHE A 71 11.64 21.21 -1.41
C PHE A 71 13.05 20.79 -1.88
N LYS A 72 14.06 21.21 -1.13
CA LYS A 72 15.45 20.73 -1.29
C LYS A 72 15.64 19.34 -0.71
N HIS A 73 15.09 19.15 0.49
CA HIS A 73 15.18 17.90 1.24
C HIS A 73 13.84 17.59 1.91
N ASN A 74 13.49 16.32 1.92
CA ASN A 74 12.39 15.78 2.71
C ASN A 74 12.90 14.63 3.57
N LEU A 75 12.59 14.66 4.86
CA LEU A 75 12.86 13.57 5.79
C LEU A 75 11.54 13.12 6.42
N TYR A 76 11.17 11.88 6.15
CA TYR A 76 9.99 11.24 6.72
C TYR A 76 10.41 10.20 7.76
N LEU A 77 9.81 10.29 8.93
CA LEU A 77 10.00 9.38 10.04
C LEU A 77 8.65 8.80 10.44
N GLU A 78 8.58 7.49 10.62
CA GLU A 78 7.38 6.80 11.10
C GLU A 78 7.76 5.73 12.10
N TRP A 79 7.11 5.77 13.25
CA TRP A 79 7.21 4.74 14.25
C TRP A 79 5.84 4.44 14.83
N SER A 80 5.44 3.17 14.78
CA SER A 80 4.22 2.71 15.44
C SER A 80 4.34 1.27 15.89
N ARG A 81 3.54 0.90 16.90
CA ARG A 81 3.49 -0.44 17.48
C ARG A 81 2.09 -0.81 17.88
N PHE A 82 1.71 -2.03 17.55
CA PHE A 82 0.62 -2.75 18.19
C PHE A 82 1.14 -3.50 19.42
N THR A 83 0.32 -3.62 20.45
CA THR A 83 0.70 -4.29 21.71
C THR A 83 1.04 -5.77 21.52
N LYS A 84 0.52 -6.43 20.49
CA LYS A 84 0.82 -7.83 20.14
C LYS A 84 1.99 -8.00 19.15
N GLY A 85 2.71 -6.92 18.79
CA GLY A 85 4.00 -7.01 18.12
C GLY A 85 4.06 -6.60 16.66
N SER A 86 2.95 -6.29 16.00
CA SER A 86 2.96 -5.63 14.69
C SER A 86 3.47 -4.19 14.81
N GLY A 87 4.12 -3.67 13.79
CA GLY A 87 4.57 -2.30 13.82
C GLY A 87 5.40 -1.84 12.63
N ILE A 88 5.61 -0.54 12.58
CA ILE A 88 6.33 0.16 11.52
C ILE A 88 7.47 0.93 12.15
N ASN A 89 8.68 0.77 11.60
CA ASN A 89 9.79 1.71 11.77
C ASN A 89 10.25 2.09 10.38
N ARG A 90 10.20 3.36 10.04
CA ARG A 90 10.60 3.84 8.73
C ARG A 90 11.31 5.17 8.81
N ILE A 91 12.43 5.27 8.09
CA ILE A 91 13.14 6.50 7.78
C ILE A 91 13.20 6.59 6.26
N PHE A 92 12.61 7.63 5.68
CA PHE A 92 12.71 7.89 4.25
C PHE A 92 13.28 9.27 4.02
N PHE A 93 14.29 9.35 3.17
CA PHE A 93 14.95 10.59 2.79
C PHE A 93 14.84 10.80 1.28
N ASP A 94 14.48 12.00 0.87
CA ASP A 94 14.38 12.44 -0.52
C ASP A 94 15.06 13.79 -0.69
N SER A 95 15.99 13.87 -1.64
CA SER A 95 16.74 15.09 -1.89
C SER A 95 17.02 15.29 -3.38
N LYS A 96 16.66 16.46 -3.88
CA LYS A 96 17.01 16.93 -5.22
C LYS A 96 18.35 17.71 -5.24
N TYR A 97 18.99 17.88 -4.06
CA TYR A 97 20.13 18.79 -3.87
C TYR A 97 21.36 18.15 -3.21
N LEU A 98 21.24 16.92 -2.70
CA LEU A 98 22.37 16.22 -2.09
C LEU A 98 23.51 15.99 -3.11
N ILE A 99 23.14 15.61 -4.31
CA ILE A 99 24.04 15.42 -5.45
C ILE A 99 23.58 16.33 -6.57
N PRO A 100 24.42 17.25 -7.10
CA PRO A 100 24.03 18.15 -8.17
C PRO A 100 23.49 17.41 -9.40
N GLY A 101 22.28 17.77 -9.83
CA GLY A 101 21.61 17.18 -10.99
C GLY A 101 21.04 15.78 -10.80
N ILE A 102 21.15 15.20 -9.60
CA ILE A 102 20.64 13.86 -9.28
C ILE A 102 19.71 13.96 -8.07
N ARG A 103 18.50 13.42 -8.21
CA ARG A 103 17.62 13.15 -7.08
C ARG A 103 18.08 11.88 -6.40
N PHE A 104 18.31 11.97 -5.11
CA PHE A 104 18.68 10.86 -4.25
C PHE A 104 17.49 10.52 -3.35
N THR A 105 17.06 9.27 -3.34
CA THR A 105 16.10 8.77 -2.35
C THR A 105 16.66 7.56 -1.60
N SER A 106 16.36 7.46 -0.32
CA SER A 106 16.73 6.31 0.51
C SER A 106 15.58 5.95 1.43
N ASP A 107 15.29 4.66 1.55
CA ASP A 107 14.29 4.09 2.46
C ASP A 107 14.96 3.05 3.36
N PHE A 108 14.80 3.23 4.65
CA PHE A 108 15.17 2.27 5.67
C PHE A 108 13.92 1.92 6.46
N SER A 109 13.51 0.66 6.41
CA SER A 109 12.30 0.20 7.05
C SER A 109 12.49 -1.14 7.76
N TYR A 110 11.91 -1.26 8.95
CA TYR A 110 11.68 -2.53 9.61
C TYR A 110 10.20 -2.65 9.96
N LEU A 111 9.53 -3.56 9.27
CA LEU A 111 8.10 -3.77 9.36
C LEU A 111 7.84 -5.14 9.97
N THR A 112 6.94 -5.19 10.94
CA THR A 112 6.43 -6.44 11.49
C THR A 112 4.91 -6.45 11.33
N ASP A 113 4.38 -7.50 10.73
CA ASP A 113 2.96 -7.69 10.52
C ASP A 113 2.59 -9.12 10.94
N LYS A 114 1.98 -9.24 12.12
CA LYS A 114 1.66 -10.52 12.73
C LYS A 114 0.47 -11.23 12.09
N MET A 115 -0.30 -10.48 11.30
CA MET A 115 -1.47 -10.98 10.58
C MET A 115 -1.52 -10.36 9.19
N TYR A 116 -0.54 -10.70 8.34
CA TYR A 116 -0.47 -10.20 6.97
C TYR A 116 -1.42 -10.98 6.06
N ASP A 117 -2.18 -10.28 5.22
CA ASP A 117 -3.24 -10.85 4.39
C ASP A 117 -2.72 -11.78 3.30
N PHE A 118 -3.33 -12.97 3.18
CA PHE A 118 -3.09 -13.96 2.16
C PHE A 118 -4.40 -14.64 1.77
N TYR A 119 -4.88 -14.40 0.56
CA TYR A 119 -6.13 -14.95 0.02
C TYR A 119 -5.88 -15.95 -1.12
N GLY A 120 -4.67 -16.52 -1.21
CA GLY A 120 -4.26 -17.37 -2.32
C GLY A 120 -3.81 -16.55 -3.55
N PHE A 121 -3.87 -17.17 -4.71
CA PHE A 121 -3.38 -16.63 -5.96
C PHE A 121 -4.49 -16.49 -7.00
N ASN A 122 -4.23 -15.63 -8.01
CA ASN A 122 -5.03 -15.47 -9.21
C ASN A 122 -6.45 -14.93 -8.97
N GLY A 123 -6.62 -14.02 -8.01
CA GLY A 123 -7.86 -13.30 -7.82
C GLY A 123 -9.07 -14.20 -7.55
N TYR A 124 -10.07 -14.20 -8.42
CA TYR A 124 -11.31 -14.98 -8.25
C TYR A 124 -11.14 -16.50 -8.42
N GLU A 125 -10.00 -16.98 -8.95
CA GLU A 125 -9.68 -18.43 -8.96
C GLU A 125 -9.41 -18.97 -7.53
N SER A 126 -9.16 -18.07 -6.57
CA SER A 126 -9.01 -18.38 -5.16
C SER A 126 -10.25 -17.89 -4.40
N PHE A 127 -10.96 -18.81 -3.76
CA PHE A 127 -12.20 -18.51 -3.07
C PHE A 127 -11.96 -17.69 -1.79
N TYR A 128 -12.83 -16.71 -1.56
CA TYR A 128 -12.86 -15.94 -0.32
C TYR A 128 -14.25 -16.03 0.30
N ASN A 129 -14.30 -16.51 1.56
CA ASN A 129 -15.51 -16.54 2.36
C ASN A 129 -15.31 -15.67 3.61
N ALA A 130 -16.05 -14.57 3.70
CA ALA A 130 -15.98 -13.64 4.83
C ALA A 130 -16.45 -14.32 6.15
N SER A 131 -17.40 -15.26 6.08
CA SER A 131 -17.93 -15.95 7.24
C SER A 131 -16.87 -16.78 7.99
N TRP A 132 -15.84 -17.27 7.29
CA TRP A 132 -14.74 -18.01 7.92
C TRP A 132 -13.90 -17.18 8.87
N THR A 133 -13.94 -15.87 8.74
CA THR A 133 -13.20 -14.93 9.60
C THR A 133 -14.11 -14.09 10.49
N ASP A 134 -15.43 -14.27 10.42
CA ASP A 134 -16.42 -13.55 11.19
C ASP A 134 -16.83 -14.36 12.45
N SER A 135 -16.30 -13.98 13.61
CA SER A 135 -16.60 -14.64 14.88
C SER A 135 -18.07 -14.52 15.32
N ASP A 136 -18.85 -13.63 14.72
CA ASP A 136 -20.28 -13.53 14.99
C ASP A 136 -21.10 -14.61 14.24
N ASN A 137 -20.49 -15.27 13.24
CA ASN A 137 -21.09 -16.39 12.50
C ASN A 137 -20.54 -17.73 12.99
N ALA A 138 -21.07 -18.20 14.13
CA ALA A 138 -20.56 -19.40 14.81
C ALA A 138 -20.63 -20.70 13.97
N ASP A 139 -21.52 -20.76 12.97
CA ASP A 139 -21.72 -22.00 12.18
C ASP A 139 -20.64 -22.18 11.10
N GLU A 140 -20.05 -21.10 10.60
CA GLU A 140 -19.04 -21.13 9.53
C GLU A 140 -17.67 -20.60 9.98
N TYR A 141 -17.57 -20.03 11.18
CA TYR A 141 -16.34 -19.42 11.66
C TYR A 141 -15.21 -20.43 11.78
N LEU A 142 -14.11 -20.17 11.12
CA LEU A 142 -12.86 -20.91 11.25
C LEU A 142 -11.88 -20.22 12.20
N SER A 143 -11.34 -19.09 11.75
CA SER A 143 -10.42 -18.23 12.52
C SER A 143 -10.23 -16.89 11.82
N ARG A 144 -10.15 -15.80 12.57
CA ARG A 144 -9.72 -14.49 12.01
C ARG A 144 -8.30 -14.54 11.45
N ALA A 145 -7.51 -15.57 11.82
CA ALA A 145 -6.17 -15.82 11.31
C ALA A 145 -6.14 -16.69 10.04
N PHE A 146 -7.28 -17.25 9.57
CA PHE A 146 -7.30 -18.19 8.45
C PHE A 146 -6.65 -17.64 7.18
N TYR A 147 -6.96 -16.41 6.80
CA TYR A 147 -6.37 -15.72 5.64
C TYR A 147 -5.14 -14.88 6.00
N LYS A 148 -4.31 -15.34 6.94
CA LYS A 148 -3.17 -14.57 7.44
C LYS A 148 -1.90 -15.41 7.56
N PHE A 149 -0.74 -14.72 7.53
CA PHE A 149 0.56 -15.25 7.94
C PHE A 149 1.38 -14.19 8.68
N ASP A 150 2.39 -14.58 9.45
CA ASP A 150 3.36 -13.67 10.11
C ASP A 150 4.38 -13.22 9.07
N ARG A 151 4.62 -11.91 8.98
CA ARG A 151 5.65 -11.33 8.12
C ARG A 151 6.51 -10.33 8.87
N LYS A 152 7.82 -10.48 8.71
CA LYS A 152 8.81 -9.44 9.07
C LYS A 152 9.56 -9.04 7.81
N LEU A 153 9.73 -7.75 7.61
CA LEU A 153 10.46 -7.19 6.48
C LEU A 153 11.46 -6.15 6.96
N PHE A 154 12.73 -6.45 6.79
CA PHE A 154 13.79 -5.44 6.76
C PHE A 154 13.98 -4.99 5.31
N ARG A 155 13.99 -3.67 5.10
CA ARG A 155 14.18 -3.07 3.78
C ARG A 155 15.15 -1.91 3.87
N PHE A 156 16.15 -1.93 3.01
CA PHE A 156 17.00 -0.79 2.74
C PHE A 156 17.08 -0.59 1.23
N SER A 157 16.76 0.61 0.74
CA SER A 157 16.89 0.93 -0.67
C SER A 157 17.48 2.32 -0.90
N ILE A 158 18.22 2.44 -2.00
CA ILE A 158 18.72 3.70 -2.53
C ILE A 158 18.33 3.77 -4.00
N ASP A 159 17.75 4.88 -4.41
CA ASP A 159 17.42 5.16 -5.80
C ASP A 159 17.98 6.53 -6.22
N LEU A 160 18.51 6.57 -7.41
CA LEU A 160 19.06 7.76 -8.07
C LEU A 160 18.25 8.05 -9.32
N GLN A 161 17.92 9.32 -9.55
CA GLN A 161 17.26 9.77 -10.76
C GLN A 161 17.99 10.99 -11.31
N GLY A 162 18.25 11.00 -12.61
CA GLY A 162 18.91 12.09 -13.29
C GLY A 162 18.26 12.41 -14.62
N LYS A 163 18.59 13.56 -15.23
CA LYS A 163 18.05 13.95 -16.51
C LYS A 163 18.80 13.28 -17.65
N LEU A 164 18.09 12.95 -18.73
CA LEU A 164 18.66 12.59 -20.01
C LEU A 164 18.71 13.84 -20.92
N PRO A 165 19.50 13.85 -22.02
CA PRO A 165 19.49 14.91 -23.01
C PRO A 165 18.23 14.90 -23.90
N LEU A 166 17.09 14.54 -23.33
CA LEU A 166 15.77 14.52 -23.90
C LEU A 166 14.84 15.32 -22.99
N GLU A 167 13.96 16.11 -23.59
CA GLU A 167 13.07 16.97 -22.83
C GLU A 167 12.15 16.14 -21.93
N ASN A 168 12.09 16.49 -20.64
CA ASN A 168 11.28 15.86 -19.59
C ASN A 168 11.53 14.36 -19.36
N VAL A 169 12.59 13.79 -19.95
CA VAL A 169 12.97 12.38 -19.74
C VAL A 169 14.13 12.29 -18.77
N GLY A 170 13.99 11.41 -17.78
CA GLY A 170 15.01 11.06 -16.82
C GLY A 170 15.34 9.57 -16.85
N TRP A 171 16.53 9.24 -16.37
CA TRP A 171 16.93 7.89 -16.03
C TRP A 171 16.73 7.64 -14.54
N ALA A 172 16.55 6.38 -14.17
CA ALA A 172 16.56 5.94 -12.79
C ALA A 172 17.42 4.69 -12.64
N ALA A 173 18.14 4.61 -11.53
CA ALA A 173 18.89 3.42 -11.15
C ALA A 173 18.85 3.27 -9.63
N GLY A 174 18.85 2.04 -9.12
CA GLY A 174 18.80 1.83 -7.69
C GLY A 174 19.18 0.44 -7.25
N VAL A 175 19.37 0.30 -5.95
CA VAL A 175 19.57 -0.96 -5.27
C VAL A 175 18.64 -1.06 -4.08
N GLY A 176 18.06 -2.25 -3.88
CA GLY A 176 17.25 -2.56 -2.72
C GLY A 176 17.70 -3.85 -2.06
N LEU A 177 17.87 -3.83 -0.76
CA LEU A 177 18.19 -4.98 0.09
C LEU A 177 16.98 -5.28 0.95
N TYR A 178 16.42 -6.47 0.81
CA TYR A 178 15.22 -6.90 1.50
C TYR A 178 15.48 -8.20 2.22
N ASN A 179 15.08 -8.31 3.46
CA ASN A 179 15.06 -9.57 4.19
C ASN A 179 13.63 -9.85 4.64
N TYR A 180 13.02 -10.81 3.98
CA TYR A 180 11.69 -11.31 4.34
C TYR A 180 11.86 -12.52 5.26
N GLN A 181 11.12 -12.49 6.36
CA GLN A 181 10.86 -13.64 7.21
C GLN A 181 9.35 -13.80 7.25
N VAL A 182 8.86 -14.95 6.84
CA VAL A 182 7.45 -15.29 6.82
C VAL A 182 7.22 -16.59 7.57
N GLY A 183 6.02 -16.84 8.04
CA GLY A 183 5.69 -18.04 8.78
C GLY A 183 4.23 -18.05 9.22
N ALA A 184 3.81 -19.14 9.87
CA ALA A 184 2.48 -19.24 10.45
C ALA A 184 2.24 -18.14 11.49
N VAL A 185 0.99 -17.77 11.67
CA VAL A 185 0.58 -16.81 12.71
C VAL A 185 0.82 -17.45 14.09
N ASP A 186 1.47 -16.73 14.98
CA ASP A 186 1.71 -17.15 16.37
C ASP A 186 0.42 -16.97 17.20
N ILE A 187 -0.48 -17.95 17.10
CA ILE A 187 -1.81 -17.94 17.74
C ILE A 187 -1.68 -17.88 19.27
N GLU A 188 -0.73 -18.62 19.84
CA GLU A 188 -0.51 -18.62 21.29
C GLU A 188 -0.21 -17.22 21.80
N LYS A 189 0.71 -16.50 21.12
CA LYS A 189 1.08 -15.14 21.48
C LYS A 189 -0.07 -14.14 21.28
N LEU A 190 -0.88 -14.29 20.23
CA LEU A 190 -2.03 -13.41 20.00
C LEU A 190 -3.15 -13.65 21.03
N ASN A 191 -3.26 -14.86 21.56
CA ASN A 191 -4.21 -15.21 22.61
C ASN A 191 -3.70 -14.86 24.02
N GLU A 192 -2.40 -14.59 24.19
CA GLU A 192 -1.82 -14.29 25.51
C GLU A 192 -2.57 -13.14 26.21
N GLY A 193 -3.06 -13.41 27.44
CA GLY A 193 -3.80 -12.45 28.25
C GLY A 193 -5.23 -12.16 27.78
N LYS A 194 -5.81 -13.01 26.92
CA LYS A 194 -7.23 -13.01 26.58
C LYS A 194 -7.94 -14.11 27.37
N ASP A 195 -9.07 -13.78 27.98
CA ASP A 195 -9.95 -14.75 28.66
C ASP A 195 -11.13 -15.16 27.75
N GLU A 196 -11.48 -14.32 26.78
CA GLU A 196 -12.57 -14.51 25.83
C GLU A 196 -12.09 -14.13 24.41
N ASP A 197 -12.85 -14.48 23.40
CA ASP A 197 -12.60 -14.15 22.00
C ASP A 197 -11.22 -14.66 21.52
N LEU A 198 -10.90 -15.90 21.89
CA LEU A 198 -9.66 -16.56 21.49
C LEU A 198 -9.68 -16.87 19.98
N LEU A 199 -8.51 -16.75 19.35
CA LEU A 199 -8.29 -17.25 18.01
C LEU A 199 -8.19 -18.78 18.05
N PRO A 200 -8.98 -19.53 17.27
CA PRO A 200 -8.78 -20.96 17.08
C PRO A 200 -7.39 -21.24 16.48
N ASP A 201 -6.72 -22.25 17.04
CA ASP A 201 -5.43 -22.73 16.54
C ASP A 201 -5.68 -23.82 15.49
N ILE A 202 -5.89 -23.36 14.26
CA ILE A 202 -6.10 -24.19 13.07
C ILE A 202 -5.14 -23.76 11.98
N PRO A 203 -4.77 -24.64 11.03
CA PRO A 203 -3.94 -24.25 9.89
C PRO A 203 -4.56 -23.13 9.08
N SER A 204 -3.78 -22.12 8.80
CA SER A 204 -4.15 -21.01 7.90
C SER A 204 -4.10 -21.43 6.43
N LEU A 205 -4.70 -20.64 5.54
CA LEU A 205 -4.59 -20.86 4.08
C LEU A 205 -3.14 -20.91 3.62
N TYR A 206 -2.25 -20.10 4.22
CA TYR A 206 -0.82 -20.12 3.93
C TYR A 206 -0.21 -21.51 4.27
N GLU A 207 -0.52 -22.08 5.42
CA GLU A 207 -0.03 -23.42 5.84
C GLU A 207 -0.60 -24.51 4.94
N HIS A 208 -1.85 -24.41 4.52
CA HIS A 208 -2.45 -25.31 3.53
C HIS A 208 -1.69 -25.27 2.20
N TYR A 209 -1.36 -24.08 1.69
CA TYR A 209 -0.61 -23.92 0.44
C TYR A 209 0.79 -24.53 0.51
N ILE A 210 1.46 -24.49 1.68
CA ILE A 210 2.74 -25.19 1.91
C ILE A 210 2.51 -26.71 1.92
N ASN A 211 1.54 -27.19 2.70
CA ASN A 211 1.24 -28.61 2.82
C ASN A 211 0.84 -29.26 1.49
N TRP A 212 0.22 -28.51 0.60
CA TRP A 212 -0.13 -28.94 -0.75
C TRP A 212 1.01 -28.76 -1.77
N GLY A 213 2.14 -28.19 -1.35
CA GLY A 213 3.28 -27.92 -2.23
C GLY A 213 3.02 -26.83 -3.29
N ILE A 214 2.01 -25.99 -3.11
CA ILE A 214 1.76 -24.81 -3.93
C ILE A 214 2.79 -23.71 -3.61
N ILE A 215 3.06 -23.49 -2.33
CA ILE A 215 4.21 -22.75 -1.84
C ILE A 215 5.30 -23.78 -1.56
N SER A 216 6.46 -23.66 -2.21
CA SER A 216 7.56 -24.57 -2.03
C SER A 216 8.23 -24.39 -0.66
N ALA A 217 8.85 -25.46 -0.13
CA ALA A 217 9.60 -25.37 1.12
C ALA A 217 10.76 -24.37 1.05
N ASP A 218 11.33 -24.12 -0.14
CA ASP A 218 12.45 -23.21 -0.34
C ASP A 218 12.04 -21.73 -0.26
N GLU A 219 10.75 -21.42 -0.39
CA GLU A 219 10.24 -20.04 -0.26
C GLU A 219 9.37 -19.82 0.99
N ALA A 220 8.98 -20.91 1.68
CA ALA A 220 8.02 -20.84 2.79
C ALA A 220 8.44 -19.89 3.91
N ASP A 221 9.74 -19.86 4.26
CA ASP A 221 10.25 -19.05 5.36
C ASP A 221 10.69 -17.64 4.93
N GLY A 222 10.56 -17.32 3.64
CA GLY A 222 11.08 -16.08 3.05
C GLY A 222 12.58 -16.17 2.76
N SER A 223 13.19 -15.06 2.35
CA SER A 223 14.63 -15.01 2.07
C SER A 223 15.18 -13.59 2.06
N PHE A 224 16.49 -13.48 1.93
CA PHE A 224 17.19 -12.24 1.61
C PHE A 224 17.19 -12.03 0.10
N VAL A 225 16.78 -10.84 -0.35
CA VAL A 225 16.66 -10.48 -1.76
C VAL A 225 17.36 -9.16 -2.03
N THR A 226 18.21 -9.12 -3.04
CA THR A 226 18.75 -7.87 -3.58
C THR A 226 18.09 -7.56 -4.91
N TYR A 227 17.51 -6.37 -5.02
CA TYR A 227 17.04 -5.83 -6.30
C TYR A 227 18.02 -4.83 -6.88
N LEU A 228 18.38 -5.03 -8.14
CA LEU A 228 19.00 -4.02 -9.00
C LEU A 228 17.91 -3.40 -9.86
N LYS A 229 17.72 -2.08 -9.76
CA LYS A 229 16.68 -1.35 -10.47
C LYS A 229 17.28 -0.46 -11.55
N ALA A 230 16.64 -0.42 -12.72
CA ALA A 230 16.92 0.51 -13.81
C ALA A 230 15.63 0.92 -14.49
N GLY A 231 15.51 2.19 -14.89
CA GLY A 231 14.28 2.67 -15.48
C GLY A 231 14.38 4.02 -16.15
N LEU A 232 13.26 4.43 -16.74
CA LEU A 232 13.04 5.72 -17.35
C LEU A 232 11.85 6.41 -16.69
N VAL A 233 11.94 7.72 -16.57
CA VAL A 233 10.90 8.58 -16.02
C VAL A 233 10.60 9.70 -17.02
N TYR A 234 9.32 9.90 -17.33
CA TYR A 234 8.82 11.07 -18.04
C TYR A 234 7.95 11.89 -17.11
N ASP A 235 8.33 13.14 -16.81
CA ASP A 235 7.65 13.97 -15.82
C ASP A 235 7.47 15.41 -16.32
N THR A 236 6.20 15.80 -16.48
CA THR A 236 5.79 17.16 -16.89
C THR A 236 4.78 17.75 -15.91
N ARG A 237 4.69 17.19 -14.68
CA ARG A 237 3.76 17.70 -13.67
C ARG A 237 4.06 19.13 -13.27
N ASP A 238 2.99 19.91 -13.06
CA ASP A 238 3.07 21.27 -12.50
C ASP A 238 3.49 21.26 -11.02
N ASN A 239 3.16 20.18 -10.28
CA ASN A 239 3.49 20.00 -8.86
C ASN A 239 3.58 18.52 -8.53
N GLU A 240 4.54 18.10 -7.69
CA GLU A 240 4.70 16.68 -7.34
C GLU A 240 3.68 16.15 -6.33
N PRO A 241 3.42 16.83 -5.17
CA PRO A 241 2.54 16.31 -4.15
C PRO A 241 1.08 16.29 -4.53
N ASN A 242 0.65 17.26 -5.35
CA ASN A 242 -0.73 17.43 -5.75
C ASN A 242 -0.83 18.03 -7.16
N PRO A 243 -0.52 17.24 -8.19
CA PRO A 243 -0.56 17.71 -9.57
C PRO A 243 -1.97 18.11 -10.00
N ASN A 244 -2.06 19.23 -10.72
CA ASN A 244 -3.29 19.66 -11.39
C ASN A 244 -3.22 19.42 -12.90
N SER A 245 -2.02 19.39 -13.47
CA SER A 245 -1.77 19.17 -14.89
C SER A 245 -0.46 18.41 -15.12
N GLY A 246 -0.33 17.85 -16.33
CA GLY A 246 0.88 17.16 -16.75
C GLY A 246 0.79 15.63 -16.67
N ILE A 247 1.93 14.99 -16.87
CA ILE A 247 2.09 13.54 -16.99
C ILE A 247 3.24 13.11 -16.07
N TRP A 248 3.09 11.94 -15.46
CA TRP A 248 4.18 11.24 -14.80
C TRP A 248 4.14 9.75 -15.14
N THR A 249 5.10 9.32 -15.95
CA THR A 249 5.26 7.93 -16.38
C THR A 249 6.57 7.37 -15.90
N GLU A 250 6.52 6.17 -15.35
CA GLU A 250 7.68 5.41 -14.88
C GLU A 250 7.68 4.03 -15.55
N ALA A 251 8.80 3.66 -16.15
CA ALA A 251 9.06 2.31 -16.65
C ALA A 251 10.30 1.77 -15.95
N VAL A 252 10.15 0.72 -15.14
CA VAL A 252 11.19 0.23 -14.24
C VAL A 252 11.37 -1.26 -14.39
N PHE A 253 12.62 -1.69 -14.59
CA PHE A 253 13.04 -3.08 -14.41
C PHE A 253 13.64 -3.24 -13.02
N ALA A 254 13.26 -4.33 -12.33
CA ALA A 254 13.80 -4.74 -11.04
C ALA A 254 14.29 -6.18 -11.17
N PHE A 255 15.60 -6.37 -11.13
CA PHE A 255 16.26 -7.66 -11.28
C PHE A 255 16.78 -8.16 -9.93
N ALA A 256 16.38 -9.38 -9.55
CA ALA A 256 16.85 -10.10 -8.37
C ALA A 256 17.80 -11.23 -8.83
N PRO A 257 19.14 -11.00 -8.87
CA PRO A 257 20.10 -11.99 -9.32
C PRO A 257 20.33 -13.06 -8.25
N SER A 258 20.47 -14.32 -8.66
CA SER A 258 20.68 -15.47 -7.76
C SER A 258 21.95 -15.35 -6.89
N PHE A 259 23.01 -14.73 -7.41
CA PHE A 259 24.28 -14.55 -6.70
C PHE A 259 24.27 -13.47 -5.61
N MET A 260 23.14 -12.77 -5.45
CA MET A 260 22.96 -11.70 -4.45
C MET A 260 21.84 -12.02 -3.43
N GLY A 261 21.67 -13.28 -3.08
CA GLY A 261 20.90 -13.71 -1.92
C GLY A 261 19.68 -14.57 -2.16
N ILE A 262 18.96 -14.44 -3.30
CA ILE A 262 17.65 -15.09 -3.46
C ILE A 262 17.73 -16.58 -3.87
N GLY A 263 18.91 -17.08 -4.25
CA GLY A 263 19.07 -18.44 -4.78
C GLY A 263 18.74 -18.56 -6.28
N SER A 264 19.13 -19.68 -6.90
CA SER A 264 19.02 -19.88 -8.35
C SER A 264 17.58 -20.04 -8.83
N ASP A 265 16.75 -20.69 -8.04
CA ASP A 265 15.39 -21.09 -8.44
C ASP A 265 14.42 -19.90 -8.42
N PHE A 266 14.74 -18.85 -7.66
CA PHE A 266 13.97 -17.62 -7.53
C PHE A 266 14.62 -16.40 -8.16
N GLN A 267 15.67 -16.59 -8.97
CA GLN A 267 16.19 -15.50 -9.79
C GLN A 267 15.07 -15.00 -10.71
N HIS A 268 14.80 -13.69 -10.69
CA HIS A 268 13.74 -13.13 -11.50
C HIS A 268 13.98 -11.67 -11.87
N MET A 269 13.25 -11.22 -12.87
CA MET A 269 13.16 -9.81 -13.25
C MET A 269 11.71 -9.40 -13.41
N LYS A 270 11.31 -8.34 -12.72
CA LYS A 270 9.99 -7.69 -12.89
C LYS A 270 10.13 -6.46 -13.78
N PHE A 271 9.12 -6.23 -14.61
CA PHE A 271 8.90 -4.98 -15.32
C PHE A 271 7.65 -4.33 -14.79
N THR A 272 7.75 -3.03 -14.47
CA THR A 272 6.62 -2.21 -14.00
C THR A 272 6.52 -0.96 -14.86
N LEU A 273 5.33 -0.71 -15.40
CA LEU A 273 4.96 0.50 -16.11
C LEU A 273 3.82 1.17 -15.35
N THR A 274 4.02 2.43 -14.96
CA THR A 274 2.94 3.22 -14.35
C THR A 274 2.85 4.56 -15.05
N HIS A 275 1.67 4.87 -15.58
CA HIS A 275 1.36 6.12 -16.25
C HIS A 275 0.31 6.88 -15.44
N ARG A 276 0.53 8.17 -15.22
CA ARG A 276 -0.38 9.09 -14.51
C ARG A 276 -0.55 10.36 -15.34
N GLN A 277 -1.78 10.82 -15.46
CA GLN A 277 -2.06 12.08 -16.17
C GLN A 277 -3.10 12.88 -15.40
N TYR A 278 -2.93 14.19 -15.45
CA TYR A 278 -3.71 15.17 -14.69
C TYR A 278 -4.24 16.25 -15.63
N PHE A 279 -5.52 16.56 -15.49
CA PHE A 279 -6.22 17.56 -16.30
C PHE A 279 -6.93 18.57 -15.40
N THR A 280 -6.55 19.82 -15.52
CA THR A 280 -7.24 20.92 -14.86
C THR A 280 -8.58 21.15 -15.55
N LEU A 281 -9.69 20.79 -14.89
CA LEU A 281 -11.04 21.07 -15.41
C LEU A 281 -11.50 22.49 -15.03
N VAL A 282 -11.21 22.90 -13.78
CA VAL A 282 -11.41 24.27 -13.31
C VAL A 282 -10.12 24.72 -12.62
N PRO A 283 -9.48 25.81 -13.10
CA PRO A 283 -8.23 26.31 -12.53
C PRO A 283 -8.30 26.38 -10.99
N ASN A 284 -7.28 25.85 -10.32
CA ASN A 284 -7.10 25.83 -8.88
C ASN A 284 -8.20 25.15 -8.07
N ARG A 285 -9.25 24.58 -8.69
CA ARG A 285 -10.41 24.01 -7.97
C ARG A 285 -10.68 22.55 -8.31
N LEU A 286 -10.71 22.19 -9.59
CA LEU A 286 -11.14 20.88 -10.03
C LEU A 286 -10.16 20.24 -10.97
N THR A 287 -9.64 19.06 -10.58
CA THR A 287 -8.70 18.29 -11.37
C THR A 287 -9.27 16.89 -11.60
N PHE A 288 -9.27 16.44 -12.85
CA PHE A 288 -9.44 15.03 -13.19
C PHE A 288 -8.05 14.39 -13.27
N ALA A 289 -7.87 13.23 -12.63
CA ALA A 289 -6.61 12.50 -12.65
C ALA A 289 -6.87 11.03 -12.91
N TYR A 290 -5.96 10.37 -13.64
CA TYR A 290 -5.99 8.92 -13.76
C TYR A 290 -4.59 8.32 -13.65
N ARG A 291 -4.54 7.07 -13.20
CA ARG A 291 -3.36 6.22 -13.19
C ARG A 291 -3.67 4.90 -13.88
N LEU A 292 -2.75 4.47 -14.74
CA LEU A 292 -2.75 3.12 -15.33
C LEU A 292 -1.45 2.45 -14.91
N GLY A 293 -1.52 1.19 -14.54
CA GLY A 293 -0.36 0.43 -14.13
C GLY A 293 -0.37 -0.99 -14.67
N TYR A 294 0.81 -1.51 -14.90
CA TYR A 294 1.09 -2.91 -15.21
C TYR A 294 2.38 -3.33 -14.50
N GLN A 295 2.39 -4.50 -13.93
CA GLN A 295 3.60 -5.17 -13.45
C GLN A 295 3.52 -6.64 -13.79
N GLY A 296 4.65 -7.22 -14.22
CA GLY A 296 4.75 -8.66 -14.45
C GLY A 296 6.19 -9.15 -14.36
N THR A 297 6.35 -10.45 -14.08
CA THR A 297 7.62 -11.14 -14.13
C THR A 297 7.96 -11.43 -15.61
N VAL A 298 9.05 -10.83 -16.09
CA VAL A 298 9.48 -10.97 -17.50
C VAL A 298 10.59 -12.01 -17.66
N PHE A 299 11.17 -12.46 -16.55
CA PHE A 299 12.19 -13.50 -16.53
C PHE A 299 12.22 -14.19 -15.15
N GLY A 300 12.41 -15.53 -15.14
CA GLY A 300 12.58 -16.32 -13.94
C GLY A 300 11.29 -16.55 -13.13
N THR A 301 11.44 -16.88 -11.84
CA THR A 301 10.35 -17.20 -10.92
C THR A 301 10.38 -16.28 -9.72
N CYS A 302 9.32 -15.51 -9.51
CA CYS A 302 9.20 -14.62 -8.36
C CYS A 302 8.54 -15.38 -7.19
N PRO A 303 9.14 -15.45 -5.99
CA PRO A 303 8.54 -16.13 -4.85
C PRO A 303 7.26 -15.44 -4.39
N PHE A 304 6.38 -16.20 -3.74
CA PHE A 304 5.03 -15.78 -3.38
C PHE A 304 5.01 -14.50 -2.52
N TYR A 305 5.90 -14.37 -1.55
CA TYR A 305 5.94 -13.22 -0.62
C TYR A 305 6.40 -11.91 -1.29
N LEU A 306 6.96 -11.96 -2.50
CA LEU A 306 7.32 -10.80 -3.30
C LEU A 306 6.24 -10.41 -4.33
N GLN A 307 5.32 -11.32 -4.66
CA GLN A 307 4.26 -11.08 -5.64
C GLN A 307 3.38 -9.88 -5.27
N PRO A 308 2.97 -9.67 -3.99
CA PRO A 308 2.17 -8.51 -3.61
C PRO A 308 2.90 -7.16 -3.68
N SER A 309 4.20 -7.14 -4.00
CA SER A 309 4.98 -5.91 -4.01
C SER A 309 4.98 -5.23 -5.37
N ILE A 310 4.39 -4.03 -5.48
CA ILE A 310 4.46 -3.20 -6.68
C ILE A 310 5.75 -2.37 -6.64
N THR A 311 6.58 -2.52 -7.68
CA THR A 311 7.83 -1.76 -7.83
C THR A 311 7.54 -0.30 -8.16
N THR A 312 8.18 0.61 -7.44
CA THR A 312 8.11 2.06 -7.68
C THR A 312 9.46 2.69 -7.35
N LEU A 313 9.78 3.80 -7.99
CA LEU A 313 11.00 4.56 -7.71
C LEU A 313 10.89 5.40 -6.44
N ILE A 314 9.68 5.85 -6.11
CA ILE A 314 9.42 6.61 -4.89
C ILE A 314 8.28 5.94 -4.13
N LEU A 315 8.63 5.24 -3.06
CA LEU A 315 7.65 4.57 -2.22
C LEU A 315 6.94 5.58 -1.31
N ARG A 316 5.68 5.88 -1.61
CA ARG A 316 4.86 6.86 -0.90
C ARG A 316 4.20 6.34 0.38
N GLY A 317 4.48 5.12 0.79
CA GLY A 317 3.96 4.50 2.00
C GLY A 317 4.97 3.56 2.62
N SER A 318 4.76 3.17 3.87
CA SER A 318 5.62 2.21 4.57
C SER A 318 5.50 0.81 4.00
N THR A 319 4.32 0.46 3.48
CA THR A 319 4.04 -0.83 2.86
C THR A 319 3.85 -0.70 1.36
N SER A 320 4.34 -1.69 0.63
CA SER A 320 3.98 -1.97 -0.74
C SER A 320 2.93 -3.07 -0.69
N GLU A 321 1.81 -2.87 -1.35
CA GLU A 321 0.68 -3.81 -1.40
C GLU A 321 0.50 -4.30 -2.82
N GLY A 322 -0.05 -5.50 -2.98
CA GLY A 322 -0.60 -5.96 -4.25
C GLY A 322 -1.86 -5.18 -4.65
N LEU A 323 -2.66 -5.73 -5.51
CA LEU A 323 -3.96 -5.13 -5.81
C LEU A 323 -4.95 -5.42 -4.68
N GLY A 324 -5.60 -4.37 -4.20
CA GLY A 324 -6.40 -4.31 -2.98
C GLY A 324 -5.77 -3.41 -1.92
N GLY A 325 -6.58 -2.83 -1.05
CA GLY A 325 -6.13 -1.93 0.01
C GLY A 325 -5.91 -0.48 -0.43
N GLY A 326 -5.47 0.32 0.51
CA GLY A 326 -5.44 1.79 0.40
C GLY A 326 -4.45 2.38 -0.61
N LYS A 327 -3.57 1.56 -1.19
CA LYS A 327 -2.51 2.04 -2.11
C LYS A 327 -2.73 1.63 -3.56
N SER A 328 -3.72 0.77 -3.83
CA SER A 328 -4.01 0.29 -5.18
C SER A 328 -5.50 0.33 -5.52
N LEU A 329 -6.33 -0.57 -5.00
CA LEU A 329 -7.78 -0.65 -5.23
C LEU A 329 -8.51 -0.39 -3.90
N ARG A 330 -8.88 0.85 -3.64
CA ARG A 330 -9.52 1.25 -2.38
C ARG A 330 -10.93 0.67 -2.27
N GLY A 331 -11.20 -0.09 -1.21
CA GLY A 331 -12.46 -0.80 -1.00
C GLY A 331 -12.36 -2.30 -1.24
N VAL A 332 -11.48 -2.75 -2.13
CA VAL A 332 -11.08 -4.16 -2.25
C VAL A 332 -10.16 -4.51 -1.07
N ILE A 333 -10.33 -5.68 -0.47
CA ILE A 333 -9.48 -6.12 0.63
C ILE A 333 -8.01 -6.22 0.21
N ARG A 334 -7.09 -5.91 1.13
CA ARG A 334 -5.65 -5.83 0.86
C ARG A 334 -5.10 -7.15 0.35
N ASN A 335 -4.33 -7.14 -0.74
CA ASN A 335 -3.73 -8.34 -1.35
C ASN A 335 -4.75 -9.38 -1.86
N ARG A 336 -5.99 -8.98 -2.17
CA ARG A 336 -6.98 -9.90 -2.74
C ARG A 336 -6.60 -10.39 -4.12
N VAL A 337 -5.96 -9.52 -4.91
CA VAL A 337 -5.64 -9.78 -6.32
C VAL A 337 -4.13 -9.93 -6.45
N VAL A 338 -3.65 -11.18 -6.40
CA VAL A 338 -2.22 -11.54 -6.52
C VAL A 338 -2.04 -12.45 -7.71
N GLY A 339 -1.12 -12.08 -8.60
CA GLY A 339 -0.76 -12.82 -9.81
C GLY A 339 0.68 -12.55 -10.21
N ASP A 340 1.22 -13.32 -11.14
CA ASP A 340 2.56 -13.12 -11.69
C ASP A 340 2.64 -11.85 -12.55
N GLY A 341 1.53 -11.54 -13.25
CA GLY A 341 1.33 -10.26 -13.94
C GLY A 341 0.00 -9.64 -13.56
N ILE A 342 0.00 -8.35 -13.21
CA ILE A 342 -1.19 -7.58 -12.78
C ILE A 342 -1.29 -6.27 -13.56
N ALA A 343 -2.53 -5.84 -13.80
CA ALA A 343 -2.82 -4.50 -14.34
C ALA A 343 -3.86 -3.79 -13.49
N TRP A 344 -3.76 -2.47 -13.40
CA TRP A 344 -4.72 -1.66 -12.61
C TRP A 344 -4.94 -0.29 -13.21
N ALA A 345 -6.08 0.29 -12.85
CA ALA A 345 -6.48 1.65 -13.21
C ALA A 345 -7.13 2.35 -12.01
N ASN A 346 -6.88 3.64 -11.86
CA ASN A 346 -7.54 4.49 -10.88
C ASN A 346 -7.98 5.77 -11.58
N LEU A 347 -9.22 6.18 -11.35
CA LEU A 347 -9.80 7.43 -11.84
C LEU A 347 -10.17 8.27 -10.64
N GLU A 348 -9.80 9.54 -10.62
CA GLU A 348 -10.09 10.47 -9.53
C GLU A 348 -10.59 11.81 -10.04
N LEU A 349 -11.63 12.33 -9.35
CA LEU A 349 -12.06 13.71 -9.48
C LEU A 349 -11.74 14.44 -8.16
N ARG A 350 -10.81 15.40 -8.20
CA ARG A 350 -10.24 16.10 -7.04
C ARG A 350 -10.79 17.52 -6.99
N TRP A 351 -11.63 17.82 -5.98
CA TRP A 351 -12.26 19.13 -5.82
C TRP A 351 -11.73 19.85 -4.58
N LYS A 352 -10.93 20.90 -4.78
CA LYS A 352 -10.46 21.83 -3.73
C LYS A 352 -11.53 22.87 -3.49
N PHE A 353 -12.31 22.72 -2.42
CA PHE A 353 -13.51 23.54 -2.19
C PHE A 353 -13.27 24.67 -1.20
N VAL A 354 -12.28 24.58 -0.31
CA VAL A 354 -11.92 25.63 0.66
C VAL A 354 -10.42 25.81 0.71
N ARG A 355 -9.98 27.08 0.79
CA ARG A 355 -8.60 27.47 1.09
C ARG A 355 -8.62 28.54 2.15
N PHE A 356 -7.68 28.48 3.09
CA PHE A 356 -7.57 29.40 4.20
C PHE A 356 -6.16 29.41 4.77
N GLU A 357 -5.84 30.48 5.48
CA GLU A 357 -4.63 30.57 6.29
C GLU A 357 -4.99 30.39 7.79
N PHE A 358 -4.21 29.61 8.51
CA PHE A 358 -4.32 29.43 9.95
C PHE A 358 -2.94 29.25 10.57
N LEU A 359 -2.65 29.96 11.67
CA LEU A 359 -1.36 29.92 12.36
C LEU A 359 -0.16 30.14 11.42
N ASN A 360 -0.27 31.06 10.48
CA ASN A 360 0.74 31.35 9.48
C ASN A 360 1.08 30.14 8.58
N GLN A 361 0.13 29.21 8.39
CA GLN A 361 0.23 28.08 7.48
C GLN A 361 -0.89 28.15 6.45
N ASN A 362 -0.59 27.76 5.20
CA ASN A 362 -1.57 27.69 4.12
C ASN A 362 -2.30 26.34 4.18
N PHE A 363 -3.62 26.36 4.14
CA PHE A 363 -4.45 25.17 4.14
C PHE A 363 -5.38 25.12 2.95
N TYR A 364 -5.66 23.89 2.46
CA TYR A 364 -6.84 23.64 1.65
C TYR A 364 -7.55 22.35 2.11
N LEU A 365 -8.87 22.32 1.85
CA LEU A 365 -9.69 21.12 1.96
C LEU A 365 -10.09 20.67 0.56
N SER A 366 -9.99 19.36 0.30
CA SER A 366 -10.36 18.78 -0.98
C SER A 366 -11.19 17.52 -0.77
N LEU A 367 -12.26 17.39 -1.56
CA LEU A 367 -13.01 16.16 -1.73
C LEU A 367 -12.46 15.42 -2.94
N ASN A 368 -12.27 14.12 -2.80
CA ASN A 368 -11.82 13.23 -3.85
C ASN A 368 -12.87 12.13 -4.06
N THR A 369 -13.39 11.96 -5.27
CA THR A 369 -14.20 10.79 -5.63
C THR A 369 -13.41 9.92 -6.59
N PHE A 370 -13.60 8.61 -6.50
CA PHE A 370 -12.78 7.67 -7.27
C PHE A 370 -13.54 6.42 -7.73
N VAL A 371 -13.01 5.83 -8.78
CA VAL A 371 -13.26 4.47 -9.23
C VAL A 371 -11.92 3.82 -9.48
N ASP A 372 -11.72 2.65 -8.87
CA ASP A 372 -10.50 1.86 -8.99
C ASP A 372 -10.84 0.50 -9.62
N GLY A 373 -9.94 -0.06 -10.42
CA GLY A 373 -10.10 -1.38 -11.01
C GLY A 373 -8.75 -2.05 -11.27
N GLY A 374 -8.72 -3.39 -11.21
CA GLY A 374 -7.52 -4.17 -11.47
C GLY A 374 -7.80 -5.63 -11.68
N GLN A 375 -6.83 -6.34 -12.25
CA GLN A 375 -6.98 -7.73 -12.64
C GLN A 375 -5.63 -8.43 -12.71
N VAL A 376 -5.61 -9.75 -12.47
CA VAL A 376 -4.49 -10.61 -12.86
C VAL A 376 -4.50 -10.80 -14.37
N ILE A 377 -3.39 -10.48 -15.01
CA ILE A 377 -3.19 -10.64 -16.48
C ILE A 377 -2.40 -11.90 -16.78
N THR A 378 -1.45 -12.24 -15.90
CA THR A 378 -0.66 -13.47 -16.01
C THR A 378 -0.81 -14.23 -14.69
N PRO A 379 -1.44 -15.41 -14.71
CA PRO A 379 -1.62 -16.18 -13.48
C PRO A 379 -0.30 -16.77 -12.97
N ILE A 380 -0.19 -16.91 -11.66
CA ILE A 380 0.81 -17.76 -11.02
C ILE A 380 0.46 -19.20 -11.35
N LYS A 381 1.43 -19.94 -11.92
CA LYS A 381 1.25 -21.33 -12.29
C LYS A 381 1.62 -22.23 -11.12
N PHE A 382 0.69 -23.04 -10.69
CA PHE A 382 0.90 -24.09 -9.69
C PHE A 382 0.09 -25.34 -10.07
N SER A 383 0.40 -26.47 -9.46
CA SER A 383 -0.32 -27.72 -9.67
C SER A 383 -0.71 -28.34 -8.35
N THR A 384 -1.93 -28.81 -8.29
CA THR A 384 -2.47 -29.58 -7.15
C THR A 384 -2.60 -31.07 -7.48
N SER A 385 -2.10 -31.50 -8.64
CA SER A 385 -2.24 -32.89 -9.11
C SER A 385 -1.52 -33.92 -8.23
N ASN A 386 -0.52 -33.51 -7.46
CA ASN A 386 0.25 -34.39 -6.57
C ASN A 386 -0.32 -34.44 -5.15
N VAL A 387 -1.38 -33.69 -4.85
CA VAL A 387 -2.02 -33.67 -3.52
C VAL A 387 -2.96 -34.87 -3.44
N ASP A 388 -2.77 -35.71 -2.40
CA ASP A 388 -3.73 -36.76 -2.06
C ASP A 388 -4.90 -36.16 -1.25
N TRP A 389 -5.88 -35.64 -1.98
CA TRP A 389 -7.06 -34.97 -1.41
C TRP A 389 -7.86 -35.90 -0.53
N ASP A 390 -7.99 -37.19 -0.89
CA ASP A 390 -8.71 -38.17 -0.07
C ASP A 390 -8.03 -38.41 1.28
N SER A 391 -6.70 -38.36 1.32
CA SER A 391 -5.95 -38.46 2.57
C SER A 391 -6.02 -37.17 3.37
N TYR A 392 -5.98 -36.03 2.70
CA TYR A 392 -6.10 -34.71 3.33
C TYR A 392 -7.46 -34.58 4.04
N ASP A 393 -8.57 -34.82 3.33
CA ASP A 393 -9.93 -34.73 3.89
C ASP A 393 -10.18 -35.67 5.06
N ARG A 394 -9.47 -36.81 5.12
CA ARG A 394 -9.56 -37.76 6.26
C ARG A 394 -8.74 -37.34 7.49
N GLN A 395 -7.73 -36.53 7.32
CA GLN A 395 -6.80 -36.13 8.38
C GLN A 395 -7.12 -34.76 8.99
N THR A 396 -7.93 -33.96 8.28
CA THR A 396 -8.29 -32.63 8.74
C THR A 396 -9.55 -32.65 9.62
N PRO A 397 -9.71 -31.69 10.54
CA PRO A 397 -10.94 -31.55 11.33
C PRO A 397 -12.19 -31.41 10.43
N GLU A 398 -13.34 -31.85 10.93
CA GLU A 398 -14.62 -31.92 10.19
C GLU A 398 -15.05 -30.57 9.55
N ASN A 399 -14.62 -29.44 10.13
CA ASN A 399 -14.94 -28.10 9.63
C ASN A 399 -13.80 -27.46 8.80
N THR A 400 -12.76 -28.21 8.41
CA THR A 400 -11.69 -27.67 7.59
C THR A 400 -12.14 -27.54 6.13
N PRO A 401 -11.88 -26.40 5.46
CA PRO A 401 -12.26 -26.23 4.06
C PRO A 401 -11.63 -27.28 3.14
N THR A 402 -12.45 -27.84 2.26
CA THR A 402 -12.03 -28.81 1.24
C THR A 402 -11.34 -28.09 0.06
N LYS A 403 -10.82 -28.88 -0.89
CA LYS A 403 -10.27 -28.32 -2.11
C LYS A 403 -11.25 -27.41 -2.82
N ASP A 404 -12.51 -27.83 -2.94
CA ASP A 404 -13.54 -27.11 -3.71
C ASP A 404 -14.02 -25.84 -2.98
N ASP A 405 -13.80 -25.79 -1.66
CA ASP A 405 -14.04 -24.58 -0.86
C ASP A 405 -12.93 -23.52 -1.01
N ILE A 406 -11.72 -23.90 -1.45
CA ILE A 406 -10.56 -23.02 -1.52
C ILE A 406 -10.28 -22.56 -2.96
N PHE A 407 -10.46 -23.47 -3.92
CA PHE A 407 -10.25 -23.18 -5.33
C PHE A 407 -11.60 -23.01 -6.04
N SER A 408 -11.83 -21.83 -6.56
CA SER A 408 -13.04 -21.52 -7.31
C SER A 408 -12.93 -21.97 -8.76
N ASP A 409 -14.03 -22.47 -9.34
CA ASP A 409 -14.17 -22.67 -10.79
C ASP A 409 -14.40 -21.35 -11.54
N ASP A 410 -14.52 -20.23 -10.80
CA ASP A 410 -14.67 -18.92 -11.39
C ASP A 410 -13.40 -18.52 -12.16
N LYS A 411 -13.60 -17.90 -13.30
CA LYS A 411 -12.47 -17.30 -14.04
C LYS A 411 -12.12 -15.95 -13.46
N GLU A 412 -10.83 -15.68 -13.44
CA GLU A 412 -10.33 -14.35 -13.11
C GLU A 412 -10.98 -13.27 -13.98
N SER A 413 -11.37 -12.17 -13.39
CA SER A 413 -12.02 -11.05 -14.06
C SER A 413 -11.71 -9.74 -13.35
N LEU A 414 -12.25 -8.63 -13.87
CA LEU A 414 -11.95 -7.30 -13.37
C LEU A 414 -12.54 -7.07 -11.96
N HIS A 415 -11.67 -6.83 -10.99
CA HIS A 415 -12.02 -6.37 -9.64
C HIS A 415 -12.21 -4.86 -9.66
N MET A 416 -13.35 -4.37 -9.20
CA MET A 416 -13.69 -2.94 -9.23
C MET A 416 -14.18 -2.43 -7.89
N SER A 417 -13.90 -1.16 -7.64
CA SER A 417 -14.40 -0.45 -6.45
C SER A 417 -14.65 1.03 -6.74
N TYR A 418 -15.40 1.68 -5.85
CA TYR A 418 -15.68 3.11 -5.90
C TYR A 418 -15.67 3.71 -4.51
N GLY A 419 -15.54 5.03 -4.43
CA GLY A 419 -15.57 5.68 -3.14
C GLY A 419 -15.32 7.18 -3.18
N ALA A 420 -15.15 7.71 -1.98
CA ALA A 420 -14.83 9.12 -1.79
C ALA A 420 -13.86 9.30 -0.61
N GLY A 421 -13.18 10.45 -0.60
CA GLY A 421 -12.25 10.78 0.46
C GLY A 421 -12.08 12.28 0.65
N LEU A 422 -11.60 12.63 1.83
CA LEU A 422 -11.28 14.00 2.21
C LEU A 422 -9.77 14.19 2.29
N ARG A 423 -9.30 15.37 1.87
CA ARG A 423 -7.91 15.79 2.01
C ARG A 423 -7.83 17.07 2.81
N ILE A 424 -6.90 17.11 3.76
CA ILE A 424 -6.50 18.31 4.48
C ILE A 424 -5.03 18.54 4.18
N ALA A 425 -4.72 19.57 3.42
CA ALA A 425 -3.35 19.89 3.07
C ALA A 425 -2.85 21.11 3.83
N MET A 426 -1.61 21.06 4.29
CA MET A 426 -0.85 22.14 4.88
C MET A 426 0.40 22.41 4.03
N ASN A 427 0.60 23.65 3.63
CA ASN A 427 1.73 24.12 2.83
C ASN A 427 1.98 23.29 1.55
N ARG A 428 0.92 22.80 0.91
CA ARG A 428 0.86 21.97 -0.31
C ARG A 428 1.50 20.58 -0.19
N ASN A 429 2.49 20.38 0.68
CA ASN A 429 3.31 19.17 0.73
C ASN A 429 2.88 18.19 1.82
N PHE A 430 2.31 18.66 2.92
CA PHE A 430 1.79 17.79 3.97
C PHE A 430 0.28 17.63 3.80
N ILE A 431 -0.13 16.48 3.25
CA ILE A 431 -1.53 16.20 2.89
C ILE A 431 -2.00 14.99 3.69
N ILE A 432 -2.94 15.19 4.61
CA ILE A 432 -3.64 14.12 5.31
C ILE A 432 -4.80 13.66 4.42
N ALA A 433 -4.92 12.36 4.25
CA ALA A 433 -5.91 11.72 3.41
C ALA A 433 -6.78 10.76 4.22
N VAL A 434 -8.09 10.82 4.03
CA VAL A 434 -9.05 9.83 4.54
C VAL A 434 -9.91 9.39 3.36
N ASP A 435 -9.79 8.13 2.95
CA ASP A 435 -10.57 7.53 1.86
C ASP A 435 -11.49 6.45 2.41
N HIS A 436 -12.71 6.36 1.88
CA HIS A 436 -13.63 5.26 2.09
C HIS A 436 -14.05 4.69 0.75
N GLY A 437 -13.85 3.38 0.55
CA GLY A 437 -14.17 2.67 -0.67
C GLY A 437 -15.02 1.43 -0.43
N ARG A 438 -15.79 1.04 -1.46
CA ARG A 438 -16.56 -0.20 -1.50
C ARG A 438 -16.29 -0.94 -2.80
N PRO A 439 -16.11 -2.28 -2.78
CA PRO A 439 -16.05 -3.06 -3.99
C PRO A 439 -17.45 -3.15 -4.64
N PHE A 440 -17.49 -3.45 -5.94
CA PHE A 440 -18.73 -3.79 -6.64
C PHE A 440 -19.12 -5.24 -6.42
N ASP A 441 -18.17 -6.11 -6.07
CA ASP A 441 -18.37 -7.55 -5.86
C ASP A 441 -18.02 -7.91 -4.41
N GLU A 442 -18.89 -8.66 -3.73
CA GLU A 442 -18.71 -9.06 -2.33
C GLU A 442 -17.55 -10.05 -2.14
N ARG A 443 -17.13 -10.76 -3.21
CA ARG A 443 -15.92 -11.60 -3.21
C ARG A 443 -14.63 -10.80 -2.99
N ASP A 444 -14.69 -9.49 -3.12
CA ASP A 444 -13.59 -8.54 -2.86
C ASP A 444 -13.66 -7.88 -1.48
N GLY A 445 -14.61 -8.30 -0.65
CA GLY A 445 -14.88 -7.74 0.66
C GLY A 445 -16.07 -6.78 0.67
N THR A 446 -16.25 -6.02 1.74
CA THR A 446 -17.43 -5.16 1.94
C THR A 446 -17.14 -3.68 1.82
N SER A 447 -16.09 -3.19 2.44
CA SER A 447 -15.62 -1.81 2.37
C SER A 447 -14.28 -1.63 3.08
N GLY A 448 -13.60 -0.50 2.82
CA GLY A 448 -12.39 -0.13 3.54
C GLY A 448 -12.31 1.36 3.79
N THR A 449 -11.83 1.75 4.98
CA THR A 449 -11.51 3.14 5.32
C THR A 449 -10.01 3.26 5.56
N TYR A 450 -9.37 4.19 4.87
CA TYR A 450 -7.92 4.35 4.87
C TYR A 450 -7.53 5.74 5.31
N ILE A 451 -6.64 5.85 6.29
CA ILE A 451 -6.05 7.11 6.73
C ILE A 451 -4.56 7.08 6.36
N GLY A 452 -4.08 8.12 5.73
CA GLY A 452 -2.70 8.18 5.28
C GLY A 452 -2.26 9.57 4.85
N LEU A 453 -1.13 9.62 4.17
CA LEU A 453 -0.60 10.85 3.60
C LEU A 453 -0.69 10.84 2.08
N ASN A 454 -0.81 12.05 1.51
CA ASN A 454 -0.85 12.38 0.09
C ASN A 454 -2.11 11.90 -0.64
N PHE A 455 -2.21 12.26 -1.93
CA PHE A 455 -3.09 11.61 -2.88
C PHE A 455 -2.55 10.21 -3.20
N LEU A 456 -3.39 9.35 -3.76
CA LEU A 456 -2.98 7.99 -4.13
C LEU A 456 -1.86 8.01 -5.19
N PHE A 457 -1.90 8.99 -6.12
CA PHE A 457 -0.89 9.17 -7.16
C PHE A 457 -0.75 10.63 -7.58
#